data_f1170d490b35e34a4e4819d52f85c215
#
_entry.id   f1170d490b35e34a4e4819d52f85c215
#
_cell.length_a   1.000
_cell.length_b   1.000
_cell.length_c   1.000
_cell.angle_alpha   90.00
_cell.angle_beta   90.00
_cell.angle_gamma   90.00
#
_symmetry.space_group_name_H-M   'P 1'
#
loop_
_entity.id
_entity.type
_entity.pdbx_description
1 polymer ?
#
loop_
_entity_poly.entity_id
_entity_poly.type
_entity_poly.pdbx_seq_one_letter_code
_entity_poly.pdbx_strand_id
1 'polypeptide(L)'
;TLYQIQTKYRDEERPRAGVLRGREFTMKDSYSFDMTDEGLDESYGRHRKAYQNIFNRLEIDYAICKATSGAMGGSASEEFLAVSEVGEDTFVRSTEGDYAANVEAVVTPAPAEKDIEGQPEAQEHDTPGAETIEKLVEWAQGAGITVDGREATAADTLKCMMVKLYHPAVESEERESELAAVLIPGDRELDEKRLEAALEPVEFELAGDKDFADNDFLVKGYVGPRALNANGIKVLADPRVVKGTAWITGA
;
A
#
# COMPACT_ATOMS: atom_id res chain seq x y z
N THR A 1 -5.96 32.10 11.76
CA THR A 1 -4.71 31.32 11.74
C THR A 1 -4.01 31.42 13.08
N LEU A 2 -3.58 30.27 13.60
CA LEU A 2 -2.76 30.17 14.81
C LEU A 2 -1.43 29.54 14.44
N TYR A 3 -0.39 29.83 15.20
CA TYR A 3 0.91 29.16 15.02
C TYR A 3 1.64 29.06 16.34
N GLN A 4 2.57 28.12 16.40
CA GLN A 4 3.53 28.01 17.48
C GLN A 4 4.88 27.54 16.95
N ILE A 5 5.93 27.90 17.65
CA ILE A 5 7.30 27.43 17.41
C ILE A 5 7.80 26.91 18.75
N GLN A 6 8.01 25.61 18.86
CA GLN A 6 8.42 25.00 20.13
C GLN A 6 9.20 23.70 19.92
N THR A 7 9.86 23.26 20.96
CA THR A 7 10.49 21.93 21.02
C THR A 7 9.40 20.85 21.07
N LYS A 8 9.57 19.83 20.25
CA LYS A 8 8.75 18.62 20.22
C LYS A 8 9.59 17.42 20.59
N TYR A 9 8.93 16.43 21.19
CA TYR A 9 9.53 15.15 21.54
C TYR A 9 8.74 14.04 20.87
N ARG A 10 9.46 13.09 20.28
CA ARG A 10 8.89 11.86 19.72
C ARG A 10 9.66 10.66 20.23
N ASP A 11 8.96 9.58 20.51
CA ASP A 11 9.59 8.30 20.89
C ASP A 11 10.11 7.58 19.65
N GLU A 12 11.18 8.16 19.07
CA GLU A 12 11.84 7.62 17.89
C GLU A 12 12.68 6.41 18.27
N GLU A 13 12.31 5.25 17.78
CA GLU A 13 13.01 3.99 18.09
C GLU A 13 14.43 3.98 17.54
N ARG A 14 14.65 4.56 16.36
CA ARG A 14 15.91 4.52 15.61
C ARG A 14 16.37 5.91 15.18
N PRO A 15 16.83 6.77 16.11
CA PRO A 15 17.41 8.06 15.74
C PRO A 15 18.59 7.86 14.79
N ARG A 16 18.62 8.64 13.69
CA ARG A 16 19.67 8.53 12.67
C ARG A 16 19.85 9.83 11.91
N ALA A 17 20.87 9.89 11.04
CA ALA A 17 21.19 11.03 10.20
C ALA A 17 21.39 12.34 10.98
N GLY A 18 21.96 12.27 12.18
CA GLY A 18 22.27 13.42 13.03
C GLY A 18 21.01 14.17 13.44
N VAL A 19 20.86 15.42 12.97
CA VAL A 19 19.72 16.28 13.30
C VAL A 19 18.47 16.01 12.47
N LEU A 20 18.53 15.18 11.43
CA LEU A 20 17.42 14.96 10.52
C LEU A 20 16.33 14.09 11.16
N ARG A 21 16.72 13.11 11.98
CA ARG A 21 15.77 12.23 12.67
C ARG A 21 16.20 11.98 14.10
N GLY A 22 15.72 12.81 14.99
CA GLY A 22 16.00 12.75 16.42
C GLY A 22 14.74 12.65 17.27
N ARG A 23 14.93 12.45 18.57
CA ARG A 23 13.85 12.39 19.56
C ARG A 23 13.41 13.78 20.03
N GLU A 24 14.27 14.78 19.88
CA GLU A 24 14.01 16.18 20.24
C GLU A 24 14.32 17.08 19.06
N PHE A 25 13.38 17.95 18.67
CA PHE A 25 13.54 18.86 17.55
C PHE A 25 12.61 20.07 17.71
N THR A 26 12.94 21.17 17.05
CA THR A 26 12.05 22.34 17.02
C THR A 26 11.11 22.24 15.83
N MET A 27 9.82 22.41 16.09
CA MET A 27 8.78 22.43 15.06
C MET A 27 8.07 23.78 15.05
N LYS A 28 7.77 24.26 13.86
CA LYS A 28 6.80 25.31 13.62
C LYS A 28 5.50 24.65 13.14
N ASP A 29 4.42 24.87 13.86
CA ASP A 29 3.07 24.49 13.47
C ASP A 29 2.30 25.73 13.06
N SER A 30 1.42 25.61 12.06
CA SER A 30 0.50 26.66 11.67
C SER A 30 -0.85 26.04 11.29
N TYR A 31 -1.92 26.60 11.83
CA TYR A 31 -3.28 26.08 11.69
C TYR A 31 -4.20 27.19 11.21
N SER A 32 -5.00 26.94 10.18
CA SER A 32 -6.11 27.79 9.79
C SER A 32 -7.44 27.17 10.21
N PHE A 33 -8.42 28.02 10.47
CA PHE A 33 -9.80 27.66 10.76
C PHE A 33 -10.65 28.57 9.90
N ASP A 34 -11.33 27.99 8.95
CA ASP A 34 -12.05 28.71 7.92
C ASP A 34 -13.55 28.34 7.99
N MET A 35 -14.42 29.28 7.62
CA MET A 35 -15.87 29.09 7.74
C MET A 35 -16.50 28.45 6.50
N THR A 36 -15.76 28.41 5.39
CA THR A 36 -16.20 27.85 4.11
C THR A 36 -15.05 27.11 3.44
N ASP A 37 -15.37 26.23 2.53
CA ASP A 37 -14.39 25.46 1.75
C ASP A 37 -13.50 26.40 0.90
N GLU A 38 -14.08 27.45 0.32
CA GLU A 38 -13.31 28.45 -0.44
C GLU A 38 -12.30 29.20 0.44
N GLY A 39 -12.69 29.53 1.68
CA GLY A 39 -11.80 30.11 2.67
C GLY A 39 -10.65 29.19 3.05
N LEU A 40 -10.95 27.88 3.20
CA LEU A 40 -9.96 26.85 3.47
C LEU A 40 -8.96 26.75 2.31
N ASP A 41 -9.46 26.68 1.06
CA ASP A 41 -8.61 26.62 -0.13
C ASP A 41 -7.69 27.84 -0.24
N GLU A 42 -8.19 29.04 0.07
CA GLU A 42 -7.38 30.26 0.10
C GLU A 42 -6.29 30.18 1.18
N SER A 43 -6.63 29.74 2.37
CA SER A 43 -5.69 29.57 3.49
C SER A 43 -4.63 28.51 3.16
N TYR A 44 -5.03 27.39 2.56
CA TYR A 44 -4.12 26.34 2.08
C TYR A 44 -3.14 26.90 1.04
N GLY A 45 -3.66 27.61 0.05
CA GLY A 45 -2.85 28.25 -0.99
C GLY A 45 -1.82 29.24 -0.43
N ARG A 46 -2.18 30.02 0.61
CA ARG A 46 -1.27 30.92 1.32
C ARG A 46 -0.15 30.16 2.04
N HIS A 47 -0.47 29.04 2.72
CA HIS A 47 0.53 28.20 3.38
C HIS A 47 1.48 27.59 2.34
N ARG A 48 0.93 27.04 1.27
CA ARG A 48 1.71 26.48 0.15
C ARG A 48 2.68 27.49 -0.43
N LYS A 49 2.21 28.71 -0.67
CA LYS A 49 3.07 29.80 -1.18
C LYS A 49 4.15 30.23 -0.18
N ALA A 50 3.83 30.21 1.11
CA ALA A 50 4.82 30.49 2.16
C ALA A 50 5.94 29.43 2.17
N TYR A 51 5.61 28.14 2.08
CA TYR A 51 6.61 27.08 1.98
C TYR A 51 7.49 27.22 0.74
N GLN A 52 6.91 27.48 -0.43
CA GLN A 52 7.68 27.74 -1.65
C GLN A 52 8.67 28.88 -1.45
N ASN A 53 8.22 29.99 -0.85
CA ASN A 53 9.09 31.15 -0.61
C ASN A 53 10.22 30.82 0.37
N ILE A 54 9.94 30.02 1.42
CA ILE A 54 10.94 29.60 2.41
C ILE A 54 12.02 28.75 1.73
N PHE A 55 11.62 27.67 1.04
CA PHE A 55 12.57 26.74 0.45
C PHE A 55 13.35 27.35 -0.72
N ASN A 56 12.72 28.20 -1.52
CA ASN A 56 13.42 28.98 -2.55
C ASN A 56 14.48 29.94 -1.96
N ARG A 57 14.18 30.60 -0.83
CA ARG A 57 15.15 31.46 -0.15
C ARG A 57 16.31 30.69 0.50
N LEU A 58 16.07 29.43 0.86
CA LEU A 58 17.08 28.54 1.40
C LEU A 58 17.85 27.80 0.29
N GLU A 59 17.50 28.04 -0.97
CA GLU A 59 18.11 27.39 -2.14
C GLU A 59 18.05 25.84 -2.08
N ILE A 60 16.97 25.30 -1.49
CA ILE A 60 16.72 23.87 -1.40
C ILE A 60 16.01 23.43 -2.69
N ASP A 61 16.58 22.44 -3.38
CA ASP A 61 15.90 21.73 -4.47
C ASP A 61 14.83 20.79 -3.87
N TYR A 62 13.57 20.99 -4.25
CA TYR A 62 12.46 20.22 -3.70
C TYR A 62 11.40 19.91 -4.76
N ALA A 63 10.68 18.83 -4.52
CA ALA A 63 9.44 18.51 -5.21
C ALA A 63 8.24 18.73 -4.27
N ILE A 64 7.11 19.22 -4.81
CA ILE A 64 5.84 19.27 -4.09
C ILE A 64 5.09 18.00 -4.46
N CYS A 65 5.01 17.08 -3.53
CA CYS A 65 4.45 15.76 -3.75
C CYS A 65 3.06 15.64 -3.12
N LYS A 66 2.13 15.04 -3.84
CA LYS A 66 0.87 14.60 -3.23
C LYS A 66 1.18 13.56 -2.16
N ALA A 67 0.52 13.67 -1.03
CA ALA A 67 0.67 12.80 0.12
C ALA A 67 -0.70 12.29 0.61
N THR A 68 -0.69 11.29 1.47
CA THR A 68 -1.88 10.84 2.19
C THR A 68 -2.07 11.69 3.44
N SER A 69 -3.32 11.94 3.82
CA SER A 69 -3.64 12.69 5.05
C SER A 69 -3.53 11.83 6.31
N GLY A 70 -3.51 10.50 6.14
CA GLY A 70 -3.45 9.53 7.24
C GLY A 70 -4.56 9.72 8.26
N ALA A 71 -4.30 9.34 9.50
CA ALA A 71 -5.24 9.41 10.61
C ALA A 71 -5.75 10.84 10.93
N MET A 72 -5.09 11.87 10.43
CA MET A 72 -5.57 13.26 10.58
C MET A 72 -6.76 13.59 9.67
N GLY A 73 -6.98 12.76 8.65
CA GLY A 73 -8.06 12.94 7.69
C GLY A 73 -7.86 14.15 6.76
N GLY A 74 -8.82 14.36 5.88
CA GLY A 74 -8.81 15.44 4.90
C GLY A 74 -8.66 14.93 3.46
N SER A 75 -9.07 15.76 2.50
CA SER A 75 -9.11 15.40 1.08
C SER A 75 -7.84 15.78 0.31
N ALA A 76 -6.96 16.60 0.89
CA ALA A 76 -5.75 17.07 0.25
C ALA A 76 -4.59 17.14 1.24
N SER A 77 -3.45 16.60 0.84
CA SER A 77 -2.19 16.69 1.57
C SER A 77 -1.05 16.83 0.58
N GLU A 78 -0.07 17.65 0.91
CA GLU A 78 1.16 17.82 0.13
C GLU A 78 2.37 17.80 1.04
N GLU A 79 3.46 17.27 0.54
CA GLU A 79 4.78 17.27 1.17
C GLU A 79 5.78 18.00 0.29
N PHE A 80 6.63 18.81 0.91
CA PHE A 80 7.77 19.42 0.25
C PHE A 80 9.00 18.57 0.51
N LEU A 81 9.35 17.72 -0.44
CA LEU A 81 10.42 16.74 -0.30
C LEU A 81 11.69 17.26 -0.97
N ALA A 82 12.75 17.44 -0.18
CA ALA A 82 14.07 17.74 -0.71
C ALA A 82 14.65 16.52 -1.43
N VAL A 83 15.17 16.70 -2.63
CA VAL A 83 15.79 15.62 -3.40
C VAL A 83 17.15 15.30 -2.78
N SER A 84 17.33 14.08 -2.27
CA SER A 84 18.55 13.65 -1.58
C SER A 84 18.74 12.14 -1.66
N GLU A 85 19.99 11.72 -1.84
CA GLU A 85 20.36 10.29 -1.81
C GLU A 85 20.30 9.67 -0.39
N VAL A 86 20.31 10.52 0.64
CA VAL A 86 20.23 10.10 2.05
C VAL A 86 18.80 10.20 2.61
N GLY A 87 17.83 10.50 1.76
CA GLY A 87 16.42 10.56 2.12
C GLY A 87 15.85 9.17 2.42
N GLU A 88 14.77 9.13 3.18
CA GLU A 88 14.09 7.90 3.59
C GLU A 88 12.84 7.64 2.75
N ASP A 89 12.21 8.70 2.27
CA ASP A 89 11.00 8.60 1.47
C ASP A 89 11.31 8.55 -0.02
N THR A 90 10.48 7.83 -0.75
CA THR A 90 10.56 7.75 -2.20
C THR A 90 9.34 8.42 -2.82
N PHE A 91 9.55 9.22 -3.84
CA PHE A 91 8.47 9.81 -4.60
C PHE A 91 8.63 9.56 -6.10
N VAL A 92 7.55 9.62 -6.83
CA VAL A 92 7.54 9.60 -8.29
C VAL A 92 7.24 10.99 -8.82
N ARG A 93 7.90 11.34 -9.92
CA ARG A 93 7.70 12.61 -10.62
C ARG A 93 7.55 12.35 -12.11
N SER A 94 6.60 13.05 -12.75
CA SER A 94 6.48 13.05 -14.21
C SER A 94 7.72 13.65 -14.84
N THR A 95 8.15 13.10 -15.97
CA THR A 95 9.23 13.65 -16.79
C THR A 95 8.76 14.80 -17.70
N GLU A 96 7.45 14.91 -17.93
CA GLU A 96 6.87 15.86 -18.89
C GLU A 96 5.81 16.80 -18.28
N GLY A 97 5.55 16.72 -16.97
CA GLY A 97 4.52 17.51 -16.31
C GLY A 97 4.79 17.78 -14.84
N ASP A 98 3.86 18.48 -14.22
CA ASP A 98 3.98 18.94 -12.82
C ASP A 98 3.54 17.88 -11.79
N TYR A 99 3.23 16.65 -12.21
CA TYR A 99 2.80 15.62 -11.27
C TYR A 99 3.99 15.09 -10.47
N ALA A 100 3.86 15.17 -9.16
CA ALA A 100 4.71 14.46 -8.23
C ALA A 100 3.86 13.93 -7.06
N ALA A 101 4.20 12.74 -6.57
CA ALA A 101 3.52 12.14 -5.44
C ALA A 101 4.46 11.23 -4.66
N ASN A 102 4.32 11.19 -3.33
CA ASN A 102 4.89 10.14 -2.52
C ASN A 102 4.37 8.78 -3.00
N VAL A 103 5.20 7.73 -2.95
CA VAL A 103 4.81 6.40 -3.45
C VAL A 103 3.50 5.90 -2.81
N GLU A 104 3.23 6.27 -1.56
CA GLU A 104 2.00 5.94 -0.83
C GLU A 104 0.75 6.60 -1.44
N ALA A 105 0.91 7.80 -2.02
CA ALA A 105 -0.18 8.59 -2.60
C ALA A 105 -0.30 8.42 -4.13
N VAL A 106 0.56 7.62 -4.75
CA VAL A 106 0.49 7.38 -6.20
C VAL A 106 -0.73 6.55 -6.52
N VAL A 107 -1.60 7.10 -7.34
CA VAL A 107 -2.74 6.36 -7.89
C VAL A 107 -2.41 5.97 -9.32
N THR A 108 -2.29 4.67 -9.56
CA THR A 108 -2.17 4.13 -10.92
C THR A 108 -3.55 3.74 -11.43
N PRO A 109 -3.90 4.03 -12.69
CA PRO A 109 -5.17 3.59 -13.24
C PRO A 109 -5.24 2.06 -13.23
N ALA A 110 -6.41 1.52 -12.95
CA ALA A 110 -6.64 0.10 -13.12
C ALA A 110 -6.41 -0.30 -14.59
N PRO A 111 -5.85 -1.48 -14.87
CA PRO A 111 -5.67 -1.94 -16.22
C PRO A 111 -7.03 -2.10 -16.91
N ALA A 112 -7.01 -2.10 -18.25
CA ALA A 112 -8.21 -2.45 -19.01
C ALA A 112 -8.66 -3.87 -18.65
N GLU A 113 -9.97 -4.07 -18.60
CA GLU A 113 -10.55 -5.39 -18.37
C GLU A 113 -10.22 -6.29 -19.56
N LYS A 114 -9.73 -7.50 -19.29
CA LYS A 114 -9.46 -8.50 -20.30
C LYS A 114 -10.73 -9.34 -20.55
N ASP A 115 -10.90 -9.75 -21.78
CA ASP A 115 -11.95 -10.70 -22.14
C ASP A 115 -11.66 -12.06 -21.53
N ILE A 116 -12.62 -12.61 -20.80
CA ILE A 116 -12.54 -13.95 -20.20
C ILE A 116 -13.14 -15.03 -21.12
N GLU A 117 -13.80 -14.67 -22.22
CA GLU A 117 -14.33 -15.64 -23.16
C GLU A 117 -13.20 -16.45 -23.81
N GLY A 118 -13.37 -17.75 -23.81
CA GLY A 118 -12.37 -18.67 -24.39
C GLY A 118 -11.18 -19.02 -23.49
N GLN A 119 -11.14 -18.51 -22.26
CA GLN A 119 -10.13 -18.95 -21.29
C GLN A 119 -10.38 -20.43 -20.91
N PRO A 120 -9.32 -21.21 -20.68
CA PRO A 120 -9.46 -22.61 -20.26
C PRO A 120 -10.13 -22.72 -18.88
N GLU A 121 -10.84 -23.80 -18.65
CA GLU A 121 -11.34 -24.11 -17.32
C GLU A 121 -10.17 -24.27 -16.32
N ALA A 122 -10.43 -23.92 -15.05
CA ALA A 122 -9.44 -24.09 -14.00
C ALA A 122 -9.06 -25.57 -13.84
N GLN A 123 -7.77 -25.83 -13.79
CA GLN A 123 -7.20 -27.17 -13.60
C GLN A 123 -6.42 -27.21 -12.28
N GLU A 124 -6.55 -28.31 -11.57
CA GLU A 124 -5.79 -28.58 -10.35
C GLU A 124 -4.60 -29.48 -10.65
N HIS A 125 -3.46 -29.17 -10.08
CA HIS A 125 -2.23 -29.91 -10.22
C HIS A 125 -1.54 -30.05 -8.87
N ASP A 126 -0.98 -31.24 -8.63
CA ASP A 126 -0.09 -31.44 -7.49
C ASP A 126 1.23 -30.71 -7.75
N THR A 127 1.61 -29.81 -6.86
CA THR A 127 2.82 -28.97 -6.97
C THR A 127 3.71 -29.12 -5.74
N PRO A 128 4.20 -30.34 -5.43
CA PRO A 128 5.00 -30.58 -4.23
C PRO A 128 6.28 -29.74 -4.26
N GLY A 129 6.54 -29.00 -3.18
CA GLY A 129 7.74 -28.16 -3.05
C GLY A 129 7.68 -26.83 -3.81
N ALA A 130 6.52 -26.42 -4.36
CA ALA A 130 6.33 -25.16 -5.06
C ALA A 130 5.68 -24.08 -4.19
N GLU A 131 6.16 -23.94 -2.96
CA GLU A 131 5.63 -23.01 -1.96
C GLU A 131 6.01 -21.53 -2.18
N THR A 132 6.89 -21.25 -3.12
CA THR A 132 7.27 -19.86 -3.50
C THR A 132 6.88 -19.55 -4.94
N ILE A 133 6.77 -18.28 -5.27
CA ILE A 133 6.44 -17.83 -6.64
C ILE A 133 7.46 -18.36 -7.65
N GLU A 134 8.76 -18.28 -7.33
CA GLU A 134 9.83 -18.76 -8.20
C GLU A 134 9.67 -20.25 -8.51
N LYS A 135 9.46 -21.07 -7.48
CA LYS A 135 9.27 -22.52 -7.63
C LYS A 135 7.97 -22.86 -8.36
N LEU A 136 6.91 -22.07 -8.12
CA LEU A 136 5.65 -22.25 -8.85
C LEU A 136 5.81 -21.94 -10.34
N VAL A 137 6.57 -20.89 -10.68
CA VAL A 137 6.92 -20.55 -12.07
C VAL A 137 7.76 -21.66 -12.71
N GLU A 138 8.82 -22.13 -12.03
CA GLU A 138 9.66 -23.24 -12.51
C GLU A 138 8.83 -24.50 -12.77
N TRP A 139 7.94 -24.84 -11.85
CA TRP A 139 7.02 -25.96 -12.02
C TRP A 139 6.11 -25.77 -13.24
N ALA A 140 5.48 -24.60 -13.39
CA ALA A 140 4.57 -24.31 -14.49
C ALA A 140 5.26 -24.40 -15.85
N GLN A 141 6.48 -23.88 -15.97
CA GLN A 141 7.31 -23.99 -17.17
C GLN A 141 7.69 -25.43 -17.45
N GLY A 142 8.09 -26.20 -16.43
CA GLY A 142 8.41 -27.63 -16.54
C GLY A 142 7.20 -28.50 -16.96
N ALA A 143 6.00 -28.10 -16.54
CA ALA A 143 4.74 -28.72 -16.93
C ALA A 143 4.23 -28.27 -18.31
N GLY A 144 4.91 -27.35 -18.98
CA GLY A 144 4.53 -26.82 -20.29
C GLY A 144 3.31 -25.88 -20.25
N ILE A 145 2.99 -25.30 -19.08
CA ILE A 145 1.90 -24.34 -18.95
C ILE A 145 2.30 -23.04 -19.62
N THR A 146 1.48 -22.57 -20.53
CA THR A 146 1.68 -21.32 -21.25
C THR A 146 0.56 -20.34 -20.97
N VAL A 147 0.90 -19.06 -20.94
CA VAL A 147 -0.04 -17.94 -20.80
C VAL A 147 0.10 -17.03 -22.04
N ASP A 148 -0.97 -16.80 -22.72
CA ASP A 148 -0.99 -16.02 -23.97
C ASP A 148 0.07 -16.53 -25.00
N GLY A 149 0.30 -17.85 -25.07
CA GLY A 149 1.24 -18.48 -25.99
C GLY A 149 2.73 -18.32 -25.65
N ARG A 150 3.07 -17.86 -24.47
CA ARG A 150 4.44 -17.75 -23.92
C ARG A 150 4.58 -18.53 -22.61
N GLU A 151 5.79 -18.80 -22.21
CA GLU A 151 6.08 -19.38 -20.90
C GLU A 151 5.52 -18.52 -19.77
N ALA A 152 5.04 -19.17 -18.71
CA ALA A 152 4.55 -18.51 -17.51
C ALA A 152 5.67 -17.76 -16.79
N THR A 153 5.34 -16.63 -16.21
CA THR A 153 6.23 -15.77 -15.42
C THR A 153 5.60 -15.46 -14.06
N ALA A 154 6.33 -14.81 -13.17
CA ALA A 154 5.80 -14.39 -11.87
C ALA A 154 4.57 -13.47 -12.02
N ALA A 155 4.49 -12.67 -13.08
CA ALA A 155 3.34 -11.80 -13.36
C ALA A 155 2.04 -12.58 -13.69
N ASP A 156 2.15 -13.87 -14.03
CA ASP A 156 1.01 -14.74 -14.31
C ASP A 156 0.58 -15.56 -13.08
N THR A 157 1.29 -15.41 -11.99
CA THR A 157 0.97 -16.06 -10.71
C THR A 157 0.27 -15.11 -9.77
N LEU A 158 -0.45 -15.66 -8.79
CA LEU A 158 -1.22 -14.92 -7.81
C LEU A 158 -0.68 -15.23 -6.41
N LYS A 159 -0.27 -14.20 -5.67
CA LYS A 159 0.01 -14.26 -4.23
C LYS A 159 -1.26 -14.05 -3.43
N CYS A 160 -1.48 -14.91 -2.44
CA CYS A 160 -2.53 -14.75 -1.43
C CYS A 160 -1.86 -14.41 -0.10
N MET A 161 -1.84 -13.13 0.25
CA MET A 161 -1.27 -12.66 1.51
C MET A 161 -2.36 -12.67 2.59
N MET A 162 -2.18 -13.50 3.63
CA MET A 162 -3.12 -13.54 4.73
C MET A 162 -2.88 -12.38 5.70
N VAL A 163 -3.95 -11.71 6.06
CA VAL A 163 -3.94 -10.58 7.01
C VAL A 163 -5.02 -10.78 8.07
N LYS A 164 -4.81 -10.19 9.23
CA LYS A 164 -5.79 -10.08 10.29
C LYS A 164 -6.26 -8.65 10.38
N LEU A 165 -7.54 -8.42 10.17
CA LEU A 165 -8.18 -7.10 10.22
C LEU A 165 -8.69 -6.83 11.63
N TYR A 166 -8.50 -5.61 12.11
CA TYR A 166 -8.96 -5.16 13.42
C TYR A 166 -9.93 -4.00 13.22
N HIS A 167 -11.18 -4.23 13.51
CA HIS A 167 -12.20 -3.20 13.41
C HIS A 167 -12.12 -2.21 14.59
N PRO A 168 -12.45 -0.92 14.39
CA PRO A 168 -12.51 0.04 15.48
C PRO A 168 -13.45 -0.45 16.58
N ALA A 169 -13.00 -0.37 17.84
CA ALA A 169 -13.83 -0.75 18.98
C ALA A 169 -15.05 0.20 19.09
N VAL A 170 -16.23 -0.35 19.24
CA VAL A 170 -17.42 0.39 19.63
C VAL A 170 -17.50 0.36 21.15
N GLU A 171 -17.66 1.52 21.79
CA GLU A 171 -17.67 1.79 23.23
C GLU A 171 -17.71 0.54 24.13
N SER A 172 -16.58 0.22 24.80
CA SER A 172 -16.40 -0.83 25.81
C SER A 172 -16.42 -2.31 25.39
N GLU A 173 -16.41 -2.65 24.12
CA GLU A 173 -16.29 -4.02 23.63
C GLU A 173 -14.83 -4.38 23.27
N GLU A 174 -14.48 -5.66 23.37
CA GLU A 174 -13.20 -6.15 22.83
C GLU A 174 -13.14 -5.89 21.32
N ARG A 175 -11.98 -5.52 20.84
CA ARG A 175 -11.74 -5.22 19.43
C ARG A 175 -11.97 -6.47 18.58
N GLU A 176 -12.96 -6.45 17.72
CA GLU A 176 -13.23 -7.54 16.80
C GLU A 176 -12.10 -7.68 15.78
N SER A 177 -11.72 -8.92 15.50
CA SER A 177 -10.75 -9.22 14.45
C SER A 177 -11.25 -10.33 13.54
N GLU A 178 -10.95 -10.22 12.26
CA GLU A 178 -11.26 -11.24 11.25
C GLU A 178 -10.05 -11.55 10.38
N LEU A 179 -9.94 -12.78 9.88
CA LEU A 179 -8.97 -13.12 8.87
C LEU A 179 -9.47 -12.67 7.50
N ALA A 180 -8.55 -12.12 6.71
CA ALA A 180 -8.80 -11.76 5.33
C ALA A 180 -7.58 -12.12 4.46
N ALA A 181 -7.76 -12.15 3.17
CA ALA A 181 -6.69 -12.35 2.21
C ALA A 181 -6.56 -11.16 1.27
N VAL A 182 -5.33 -10.75 0.98
CA VAL A 182 -5.02 -9.76 -0.04
C VAL A 182 -4.40 -10.47 -1.24
N LEU A 183 -5.06 -10.38 -2.38
CA LEU A 183 -4.62 -10.99 -3.63
C LEU A 183 -3.86 -9.97 -4.48
N ILE A 184 -2.62 -10.29 -4.82
CA ILE A 184 -1.75 -9.46 -5.66
C ILE A 184 -1.05 -10.33 -6.72
N PRO A 185 -0.65 -9.75 -7.87
CA PRO A 185 0.19 -10.47 -8.83
C PRO A 185 1.50 -10.94 -8.18
N GLY A 186 1.98 -12.13 -8.56
CA GLY A 186 3.15 -12.75 -7.94
C GLY A 186 4.46 -12.00 -8.15
N ASP A 187 4.55 -11.13 -9.17
CA ASP A 187 5.70 -10.26 -9.41
C ASP A 187 5.69 -8.98 -8.54
N ARG A 188 4.71 -8.85 -7.62
CA ARG A 188 4.54 -7.68 -6.75
C ARG A 188 4.74 -8.04 -5.29
N GLU A 189 5.13 -7.04 -4.52
CA GLU A 189 5.09 -7.09 -3.05
C GLU A 189 3.89 -6.29 -2.54
N LEU A 190 3.38 -6.69 -1.37
CA LEU A 190 2.34 -5.96 -0.70
C LEU A 190 2.92 -4.64 -0.15
N ASP A 191 2.36 -3.53 -0.60
CA ASP A 191 2.64 -2.23 0.00
C ASP A 191 1.71 -2.03 1.20
N GLU A 192 2.25 -2.27 2.40
CA GLU A 192 1.48 -2.24 3.64
C GLU A 192 0.88 -0.86 3.90
N LYS A 193 1.60 0.22 3.61
CA LYS A 193 1.10 1.58 3.82
C LYS A 193 -0.06 1.93 2.88
N ARG A 194 -0.01 1.45 1.65
CA ARG A 194 -1.15 1.60 0.72
C ARG A 194 -2.34 0.76 1.14
N LEU A 195 -2.10 -0.41 1.70
CA LEU A 195 -3.17 -1.24 2.24
C LEU A 195 -3.78 -0.58 3.47
N GLU A 196 -2.99 -0.03 4.40
CA GLU A 196 -3.46 0.77 5.54
C GLU A 196 -4.39 1.90 5.07
N ALA A 197 -3.93 2.71 4.13
CA ALA A 197 -4.72 3.83 3.58
C ALA A 197 -6.04 3.36 2.91
N ALA A 198 -6.03 2.18 2.28
CA ALA A 198 -7.23 1.63 1.64
C ALA A 198 -8.23 1.00 2.62
N LEU A 199 -7.76 0.59 3.80
CA LEU A 199 -8.57 -0.06 4.83
C LEU A 199 -9.08 0.90 5.91
N GLU A 200 -8.52 2.11 6.01
CA GLU A 200 -8.87 3.08 7.05
C GLU A 200 -10.40 3.20 7.24
N PRO A 201 -10.95 3.11 8.45
CA PRO A 201 -10.29 3.09 9.76
C PRO A 201 -9.96 1.69 10.32
N VAL A 202 -9.98 0.64 9.50
CA VAL A 202 -9.65 -0.74 9.90
C VAL A 202 -8.13 -0.89 9.87
N GLU A 203 -7.53 -1.34 10.97
CA GLU A 203 -6.12 -1.66 11.04
C GLU A 203 -5.87 -3.12 10.64
N PHE A 204 -4.65 -3.46 10.24
CA PHE A 204 -4.31 -4.84 9.92
C PHE A 204 -2.91 -5.23 10.40
N GLU A 205 -2.71 -6.52 10.50
CA GLU A 205 -1.41 -7.18 10.69
C GLU A 205 -1.27 -8.34 9.70
N LEU A 206 -0.05 -8.66 9.29
CA LEU A 206 0.19 -9.89 8.54
C LEU A 206 -0.10 -11.10 9.43
N ALA A 207 -0.81 -12.10 8.90
CA ALA A 207 -1.13 -13.30 9.64
C ALA A 207 0.16 -14.04 10.07
N GLY A 208 0.23 -14.37 11.36
CA GLY A 208 1.34 -15.08 11.95
C GLY A 208 1.18 -16.61 11.91
N ASP A 209 2.21 -17.32 12.32
CA ASP A 209 2.21 -18.80 12.32
C ASP A 209 1.06 -19.40 13.16
N LYS A 210 0.58 -18.69 14.18
CA LYS A 210 -0.57 -19.08 15.00
C LYS A 210 -1.86 -19.04 14.18
N ASP A 211 -2.07 -18.01 13.36
CA ASP A 211 -3.27 -17.88 12.54
C ASP A 211 -3.35 -19.01 11.50
N PHE A 212 -2.20 -19.43 10.96
CA PHE A 212 -2.11 -20.61 10.10
C PHE A 212 -2.37 -21.91 10.86
N ALA A 213 -1.84 -22.06 12.07
CA ALA A 213 -2.03 -23.26 12.87
C ALA A 213 -3.48 -23.45 13.37
N ASP A 214 -4.18 -22.35 13.61
CA ASP A 214 -5.58 -22.36 14.06
C ASP A 214 -6.58 -22.62 12.89
N ASN A 215 -6.10 -22.66 11.65
CA ASN A 215 -6.93 -22.82 10.44
C ASN A 215 -6.35 -23.88 9.50
N ASP A 216 -6.77 -25.13 9.64
CA ASP A 216 -6.25 -26.30 8.92
C ASP A 216 -6.30 -26.18 7.38
N PHE A 217 -7.17 -25.33 6.84
CA PHE A 217 -7.28 -25.09 5.40
C PHE A 217 -6.22 -24.09 4.87
N LEU A 218 -5.47 -23.42 5.76
CA LEU A 218 -4.42 -22.48 5.39
C LEU A 218 -3.07 -23.18 5.39
N VAL A 219 -2.59 -23.57 4.23
CA VAL A 219 -1.25 -24.13 4.07
C VAL A 219 -0.32 -23.04 3.54
N LYS A 220 0.65 -22.61 4.36
CA LYS A 220 1.59 -21.56 4.00
C LYS A 220 2.30 -21.87 2.70
N GLY A 221 2.26 -20.93 1.75
CA GLY A 221 2.80 -21.10 0.38
C GLY A 221 1.84 -21.74 -0.62
N TYR A 222 0.68 -22.25 -0.17
CA TYR A 222 -0.30 -22.92 -1.04
C TYR A 222 -1.73 -22.35 -0.92
N VAL A 223 -1.91 -21.27 -0.18
CA VAL A 223 -3.22 -20.61 -0.04
C VAL A 223 -3.68 -20.06 -1.38
N GLY A 224 -4.91 -20.39 -1.75
CA GLY A 224 -5.50 -19.93 -2.99
C GLY A 224 -6.95 -19.47 -2.85
N PRO A 225 -7.50 -18.76 -3.85
CA PRO A 225 -8.83 -18.19 -3.80
C PRO A 225 -9.95 -19.19 -3.55
N ARG A 226 -9.77 -20.43 -4.01
CA ARG A 226 -10.75 -21.50 -3.87
C ARG A 226 -10.94 -21.94 -2.42
N ALA A 227 -9.83 -22.22 -1.72
CA ALA A 227 -9.85 -22.56 -0.30
C ALA A 227 -10.39 -21.39 0.53
N LEU A 228 -10.01 -20.17 0.22
CA LEU A 228 -10.49 -18.94 0.89
C LEU A 228 -12.01 -18.79 0.74
N ASN A 229 -12.52 -18.92 -0.47
CA ASN A 229 -13.96 -18.81 -0.74
C ASN A 229 -14.77 -19.93 -0.07
N ALA A 230 -14.26 -21.17 -0.10
CA ALA A 230 -14.92 -22.32 0.55
C ALA A 230 -15.04 -22.16 2.07
N ASN A 231 -14.15 -21.39 2.71
CA ASN A 231 -14.13 -21.12 4.14
C ASN A 231 -14.65 -19.73 4.51
N GLY A 232 -15.25 -18.99 3.56
CA GLY A 232 -15.87 -17.69 3.80
C GLY A 232 -14.89 -16.57 4.18
N ILE A 233 -13.62 -16.73 3.81
CA ILE A 233 -12.59 -15.70 4.08
C ILE A 233 -12.82 -14.49 3.18
N LYS A 234 -12.82 -13.31 3.78
CA LYS A 234 -12.89 -12.04 3.07
C LYS A 234 -11.69 -11.87 2.16
N VAL A 235 -11.93 -11.49 0.92
CA VAL A 235 -10.87 -11.30 -0.09
C VAL A 235 -10.84 -9.85 -0.55
N LEU A 236 -9.67 -9.25 -0.46
CA LEU A 236 -9.30 -7.97 -1.03
C LEU A 236 -8.40 -8.25 -2.23
N ALA A 237 -8.65 -7.62 -3.36
CA ALA A 237 -7.88 -7.92 -4.56
C ALA A 237 -7.36 -6.64 -5.24
N ASP A 238 -6.10 -6.68 -5.65
CA ASP A 238 -5.55 -5.64 -6.52
C ASP A 238 -6.38 -5.56 -7.82
N PRO A 239 -6.66 -4.37 -8.35
CA PRO A 239 -7.41 -4.21 -9.60
C PRO A 239 -6.84 -5.00 -10.78
N ARG A 240 -5.54 -5.28 -10.81
CA ARG A 240 -4.91 -6.13 -11.83
C ARG A 240 -5.37 -7.56 -11.75
N VAL A 241 -5.60 -8.06 -10.53
CA VAL A 241 -6.12 -9.42 -10.29
C VAL A 241 -7.55 -9.52 -10.80
N VAL A 242 -8.41 -8.54 -10.42
CA VAL A 242 -9.83 -8.53 -10.77
C VAL A 242 -10.05 -8.40 -12.27
N LYS A 243 -9.21 -7.63 -12.95
CA LYS A 243 -9.30 -7.37 -14.40
C LYS A 243 -8.39 -8.27 -15.24
N GLY A 244 -7.66 -9.17 -14.60
CA GLY A 244 -6.92 -10.24 -15.25
C GLY A 244 -7.84 -11.38 -15.72
N THR A 245 -7.25 -12.35 -16.41
CA THR A 245 -8.00 -13.50 -16.96
C THR A 245 -7.71 -14.77 -16.17
N ALA A 246 -6.61 -15.45 -16.47
CA ALA A 246 -6.20 -16.67 -15.83
C ALA A 246 -5.00 -16.44 -14.92
N TRP A 247 -5.00 -17.11 -13.77
CA TRP A 247 -3.92 -17.01 -12.79
C TRP A 247 -3.45 -18.39 -12.38
N ILE A 248 -2.14 -18.54 -12.20
CA ILE A 248 -1.53 -19.72 -11.59
C ILE A 248 -1.42 -19.41 -10.09
N THR A 249 -2.10 -20.20 -9.24
CA THR A 249 -2.21 -19.89 -7.81
C THR A 249 -2.29 -21.15 -6.97
N GLY A 250 -2.18 -21.02 -5.66
CA GLY A 250 -2.56 -22.06 -4.72
C GLY A 250 -4.03 -22.46 -4.88
N ALA A 251 -4.38 -23.65 -4.44
CA ALA A 251 -5.74 -24.22 -4.56
C ALA A 251 -6.47 -24.24 -3.19
#